data_b4435807fa8d862b75f06b74ddf6250c
#
_entry.id   b4435807fa8d862b75f06b74ddf6250c
#
_cell.length_a   1.000
_cell.length_b   1.000
_cell.length_c   1.000
_cell.angle_alpha   90.00
_cell.angle_beta   90.00
_cell.angle_gamma   90.00
#
_symmetry.space_group_name_H-M   'P 1'
#
loop_
_entity.id
_entity.type
_entity.pdbx_description
1 polymer ?
#
loop_
_entity_poly.entity_id
_entity_poly.type
_entity_poly.pdbx_seq_one_letter_code
_entity_poly.pdbx_strand_id
1 'polypeptide(L)' 'MSPDKDALLAEERKLRRLSRAMDIAAILLWEVDLSLEEAQEIVNHAKHTALQLFPDKEETFDLIYGPRFRRILAEKYHLQ' A
#
# COMPACT_ATOMS: atom_id res chain seq x y z
N MET A 1 -29.36 -11.62 -8.47
CA MET A 1 -28.53 -10.46 -8.10
C MET A 1 -28.35 -9.55 -9.29
N SER A 2 -28.36 -8.24 -9.07
CA SER A 2 -28.13 -7.30 -10.16
C SER A 2 -26.63 -7.22 -10.48
N PRO A 3 -26.25 -6.98 -11.76
CA PRO A 3 -24.84 -6.78 -12.11
C PRO A 3 -24.17 -5.63 -11.33
N ASP A 4 -24.91 -4.58 -11.02
CA ASP A 4 -24.41 -3.42 -10.26
C ASP A 4 -24.01 -3.81 -8.84
N LYS A 5 -24.79 -4.68 -8.20
CA LYS A 5 -24.48 -5.16 -6.86
C LYS A 5 -23.23 -6.03 -6.86
N ASP A 6 -23.07 -6.88 -7.85
CA ASP A 6 -21.88 -7.73 -7.99
C ASP A 6 -20.63 -6.88 -8.24
N ALA A 7 -20.72 -5.84 -9.04
CA ALA A 7 -19.62 -4.92 -9.29
C ALA A 7 -19.21 -4.18 -8.01
N LEU A 8 -20.19 -3.72 -7.23
CA LEU A 8 -19.91 -3.05 -5.96
C LEU A 8 -19.23 -3.98 -4.96
N LEU A 9 -19.67 -5.23 -4.87
CA LEU A 9 -19.06 -6.22 -3.98
C LEU A 9 -17.63 -6.54 -4.39
N ALA A 10 -17.37 -6.62 -5.70
CA ALA A 10 -16.01 -6.85 -6.22
C ALA A 10 -15.09 -5.68 -5.87
N GLU A 11 -15.57 -4.44 -6.00
CA GLU A 11 -14.80 -3.25 -5.62
C GLU A 11 -14.53 -3.20 -4.11
N GLU A 12 -15.51 -3.55 -3.29
CA GLU A 12 -15.32 -3.63 -1.83
C GLU A 12 -14.24 -4.65 -1.46
N ARG A 13 -14.22 -5.80 -2.12
CA ARG A 13 -13.20 -6.82 -1.87
C ARG A 13 -11.81 -6.31 -2.23
N LYS A 14 -11.67 -5.62 -3.36
CA LYS A 14 -10.39 -5.02 -3.77
C LYS A 14 -9.93 -3.97 -2.78
N LEU A 15 -10.84 -3.12 -2.32
CA LEU A 15 -10.51 -2.07 -1.34
C LEU A 15 -10.07 -2.68 -0.02
N ARG A 16 -10.72 -3.74 0.45
CA ARG A 16 -10.30 -4.44 1.66
C ARG A 16 -8.94 -5.12 1.51
N ARG A 17 -8.68 -5.71 0.35
CA ARG A 17 -7.36 -6.28 0.04
C ARG A 17 -6.29 -5.22 0.03
N LEU A 18 -6.57 -4.09 -0.60
CA LEU A 18 -5.65 -2.97 -0.65
C LEU A 18 -5.35 -2.47 0.77
N SER A 19 -6.38 -2.17 1.55
CA SER A 19 -6.21 -1.68 2.92
C SER A 19 -5.38 -2.65 3.76
N ARG A 20 -5.68 -3.94 3.68
CA ARG A 20 -4.95 -4.97 4.42
C ARG A 20 -3.49 -5.04 3.99
N ALA A 21 -3.21 -4.98 2.69
CA ALA A 21 -1.85 -5.01 2.17
C ALA A 21 -1.05 -3.79 2.64
N MET A 22 -1.67 -2.61 2.65
CA MET A 22 -1.02 -1.39 3.11
C MET A 22 -0.76 -1.43 4.61
N ASP A 23 -1.70 -1.94 5.39
CA ASP A 23 -1.52 -2.09 6.83
C ASP A 23 -0.39 -3.09 7.17
N ILE A 24 -0.33 -4.21 6.46
CA ILE A 24 0.74 -5.19 6.63
C ILE A 24 2.09 -4.57 6.28
N ALA A 25 2.17 -3.84 5.19
CA ALA A 25 3.42 -3.17 4.80
C ALA A 25 3.86 -2.18 5.88
N ALA A 26 2.94 -1.37 6.41
CA ALA A 26 3.26 -0.42 7.47
C ALA A 26 3.75 -1.13 8.74
N ILE A 27 3.12 -2.24 9.13
CA ILE A 27 3.52 -3.03 10.28
C ILE A 27 4.93 -3.59 10.07
N LEU A 28 5.21 -4.17 8.91
CA LEU A 28 6.54 -4.70 8.59
C LEU A 28 7.60 -3.61 8.65
N LEU A 29 7.30 -2.44 8.11
CA LEU A 29 8.25 -1.32 8.13
C LEU A 29 8.59 -0.90 9.56
N TRP A 30 7.61 -0.88 10.48
CA TRP A 30 7.84 -0.47 11.86
C TRP A 30 8.46 -1.57 12.72
N GLU A 31 7.98 -2.82 12.58
CA GLU A 31 8.27 -3.87 13.55
C GLU A 31 9.47 -4.73 13.19
N VAL A 32 9.82 -4.83 11.90
CA VAL A 32 10.92 -5.69 11.46
C VAL A 32 12.19 -4.88 11.32
N ASP A 33 13.30 -5.47 11.77
CA ASP A 33 14.63 -4.86 11.62
C ASP A 33 15.09 -5.01 10.17
N LEU A 34 14.94 -3.97 9.40
CA LEU A 34 15.23 -3.93 7.97
C LEU A 34 16.28 -2.86 7.68
N SER A 35 17.14 -3.12 6.69
CA SER A 35 17.93 -2.05 6.10
C SER A 35 17.02 -1.08 5.36
N LEU A 36 17.51 0.13 5.08
CA LEU A 36 16.74 1.09 4.31
C LEU A 36 16.38 0.53 2.93
N GLU A 37 17.33 -0.21 2.30
CA GLU A 37 17.08 -0.83 1.00
C GLU A 37 15.96 -1.87 1.06
N GLU A 38 15.98 -2.71 2.08
CA GLU A 38 14.92 -3.70 2.30
C GLU A 38 13.58 -3.03 2.56
N ALA A 39 13.57 -1.95 3.33
CA ALA A 39 12.36 -1.20 3.60
C ALA A 39 11.79 -0.57 2.32
N GLN A 40 12.65 -0.05 1.46
CA GLN A 40 12.21 0.48 0.16
C GLN A 40 11.62 -0.60 -0.74
N GLU A 41 12.15 -1.82 -0.67
CA GLU A 41 11.57 -2.94 -1.40
C GLU A 41 10.17 -3.29 -0.90
N ILE A 42 9.94 -3.20 0.41
CA ILE A 42 8.61 -3.39 0.98
C ILE A 42 7.63 -2.35 0.41
N VAL A 43 8.04 -1.08 0.36
CA VAL A 43 7.20 -0.01 -0.21
C VAL A 43 6.91 -0.27 -1.68
N ASN A 44 7.93 -0.64 -2.45
CA ASN A 44 7.77 -0.95 -3.88
C ASN A 44 6.83 -2.13 -4.10
N HIS A 45 6.95 -3.16 -3.28
CA HIS A 45 6.05 -4.29 -3.34
C HIS A 45 4.61 -3.90 -3.01
N ALA A 46 4.42 -3.05 -2.00
CA ALA A 46 3.10 -2.54 -1.64
C ALA A 46 2.48 -1.77 -2.83
N LYS A 47 3.26 -0.92 -3.48
CA LYS A 47 2.79 -0.19 -4.67
C LYS A 47 2.42 -1.16 -5.80
N HIS A 48 3.26 -2.16 -6.03
CA HIS A 48 2.99 -3.17 -7.05
C HIS A 48 1.67 -3.90 -6.77
N THR A 49 1.44 -4.30 -5.53
CA THR A 49 0.19 -4.94 -5.11
C THR A 49 -1.01 -4.03 -5.37
N ALA A 50 -0.89 -2.75 -5.00
CA ALA A 50 -1.95 -1.77 -5.23
C ALA A 50 -2.28 -1.65 -6.72
N LEU A 51 -1.26 -1.62 -7.58
CA LEU A 51 -1.45 -1.48 -9.03
C LEU A 51 -1.95 -2.77 -9.68
N GLN A 52 -1.73 -3.93 -9.07
CA GLN A 52 -2.38 -5.15 -9.52
C GLN A 52 -3.88 -5.13 -9.27
N LEU A 53 -4.29 -4.55 -8.15
CA LEU A 53 -5.71 -4.41 -7.80
C LEU A 53 -6.39 -3.27 -8.57
N PHE A 54 -5.68 -2.16 -8.75
CA PHE A 54 -6.18 -0.95 -9.39
C PHE A 54 -5.15 -0.41 -10.38
N PRO A 55 -5.05 -0.99 -11.60
CA PRO A 55 -3.96 -0.65 -12.53
C PRO A 55 -3.91 0.81 -12.97
N ASP A 56 -5.06 1.50 -12.97
CA ASP A 56 -5.18 2.87 -13.43
C ASP A 56 -5.06 3.90 -12.30
N LYS A 57 -4.66 3.48 -11.09
CA LYS A 57 -4.65 4.33 -9.90
C LYS A 57 -3.25 4.61 -9.35
N GLU A 58 -2.25 4.65 -10.19
CA GLU A 58 -0.88 4.94 -9.75
C GLU A 58 -0.77 6.30 -9.09
N GLU A 59 -1.36 7.32 -9.72
CA GLU A 59 -1.33 8.67 -9.19
C GLU A 59 -2.03 8.75 -7.83
N THR A 60 -3.16 8.07 -7.69
CA THR A 60 -3.89 8.00 -6.42
C THR A 60 -3.04 7.34 -5.34
N PHE A 61 -2.33 6.26 -5.66
CA PHE A 61 -1.41 5.62 -4.72
C PHE A 61 -0.34 6.60 -4.27
N ASP A 62 0.30 7.28 -5.21
CA ASP A 62 1.38 8.21 -4.92
C ASP A 62 0.92 9.38 -4.05
N LEU A 63 -0.34 9.81 -4.19
CA LEU A 63 -0.90 10.91 -3.40
C LEU A 63 -1.35 10.49 -2.00
N ILE A 64 -1.83 9.26 -1.83
CA ILE A 64 -2.41 8.80 -0.56
C ILE A 64 -1.40 8.00 0.26
N TYR A 65 -0.85 6.95 -0.32
CA TYR A 65 0.02 6.03 0.41
C TYR A 65 1.50 6.39 0.32
N GLY A 66 1.92 6.99 -0.78
CA GLY A 66 3.29 7.42 -0.96
C GLY A 66 3.81 8.29 0.19
N PRO A 67 3.11 9.38 0.55
CA PRO A 67 3.54 10.23 1.66
C PRO A 67 3.55 9.49 3.01
N ARG A 68 2.59 8.59 3.21
CA ARG A 68 2.50 7.80 4.45
C ARG A 68 3.73 6.91 4.61
N PHE A 69 4.12 6.20 3.57
CA PHE A 69 5.30 5.34 3.61
C PHE A 69 6.59 6.16 3.73
N ARG A 70 6.70 7.26 3.02
CA ARG A 70 7.87 8.15 3.13
C ARG A 70 8.03 8.66 4.56
N ARG A 71 6.93 8.99 5.24
CA ARG A 71 6.98 9.42 6.64
C ARG A 71 7.52 8.30 7.53
N ILE A 72 7.04 7.07 7.34
CA ILE A 72 7.52 5.92 8.12
C ILE A 72 9.02 5.75 7.93
N LEU A 73 9.49 5.77 6.68
CA LEU A 73 10.91 5.63 6.40
C LEU A 73 11.73 6.77 7.01
N ALA A 74 11.23 8.00 6.89
CA ALA A 74 11.93 9.16 7.45
C ALA A 74 12.06 9.06 8.97
N GLU A 75 11.00 8.66 9.67
CA GLU A 75 11.02 8.53 11.12
C GLU A 75 11.89 7.35 11.58
N LYS A 76 11.73 6.19 10.94
CA LYS A 76 12.45 4.98 11.36
C LYS A 76 13.95 5.07 11.08
N TYR A 77 14.35 5.65 9.96
CA TYR A 77 15.75 5.71 9.53
C TYR A 77 16.37 7.10 9.72
N HIS A 78 15.67 8.02 10.38
CA HIS A 78 16.12 9.38 10.66
C HIS A 78 16.51 10.14 9.39
N LEU A 79 15.75 9.97 8.33
CA LEU A 79 15.95 10.69 7.07
C LEU A 79 15.37 12.11 7.17
N GLN A 80 16.01 13.06 6.49
CA GLN A 80 15.55 14.45 6.46
C GLN A 80 15.10 14.87 5.06
#